data_125e30c3f0e0b810ac9ac2f9e9631b12
#
_entry.id   125e30c3f0e0b810ac9ac2f9e9631b12
#
_cell.length_a   1.000
_cell.length_b   1.000
_cell.length_c   1.000
_cell.angle_alpha   90.00
_cell.angle_beta   90.00
_cell.angle_gamma   90.00
#
_symmetry.space_group_name_H-M   'P 1'
#
loop_
_entity.id
_entity.type
_entity.pdbx_description
1 polymer ?
#
loop_
_entity_poly.entity_id
_entity_poly.type
_entity_poly.pdbx_seq_one_letter_code
_entity_poly.pdbx_strand_id
1 'polypeptide(L)'
;EIDLLVNLPKMKINMMALVSLCIKNLLGLASFRDRKRFHRGVDISYALIDIAKLVKPSLNIIDGIQALEGMSAHSGSARSLGVLVGSLDMVAADIVGSQIMGFNPLEVITTQLALKDKLGVEDLKRIEIVGEPIENVRTVFERPFPRLVHPNPNVEVIPGGICPGCTGRVLKIPPYIKPGKRYGIIIGKRVSYPRHQEFDELWCFGDCGIEEGKRLAKRFPHLKEKMTKVKGCPPLDWWAKQTLEEELKDLEKRSADLTS
;
A
#
# COMPACT_ATOMS: atom_id res chain seq x y z
N GLU A 1 -20.01 -20.11 -16.81
CA GLU A 1 -20.20 -20.64 -15.45
C GLU A 1 -18.97 -21.45 -15.06
N ILE A 2 -18.54 -21.39 -13.82
CA ILE A 2 -17.43 -22.18 -13.25
C ILE A 2 -17.94 -22.85 -11.97
N ASP A 3 -17.57 -24.09 -11.76
CA ASP A 3 -17.97 -24.86 -10.58
C ASP A 3 -16.99 -24.69 -9.41
N LEU A 4 -15.73 -24.43 -9.73
CA LEU A 4 -14.66 -24.34 -8.74
C LEU A 4 -13.64 -23.29 -9.19
N LEU A 5 -13.25 -22.41 -8.24
CA LEU A 5 -12.18 -21.45 -8.45
C LEU A 5 -10.97 -21.81 -7.57
N VAL A 6 -9.86 -22.13 -8.20
CA VAL A 6 -8.56 -22.33 -7.53
C VAL A 6 -7.72 -21.09 -7.73
N ASN A 7 -7.27 -20.49 -6.66
CA ASN A 7 -6.46 -19.27 -6.63
C ASN A 7 -4.98 -19.63 -6.39
N LEU A 8 -4.12 -19.35 -7.36
CA LEU A 8 -2.69 -19.72 -7.36
C LEU A 8 -1.79 -18.47 -7.38
N PRO A 9 -1.70 -17.70 -6.28
CA PRO A 9 -0.86 -16.52 -6.22
C PRO A 9 0.62 -16.88 -6.08
N LYS A 10 1.48 -16.13 -6.75
CA LYS A 10 2.92 -16.10 -6.48
C LYS A 10 3.19 -15.29 -5.20
N MET A 11 3.97 -15.83 -4.26
CA MET A 11 4.42 -15.12 -3.07
C MET A 11 5.36 -13.99 -3.43
N LYS A 12 4.95 -12.75 -3.21
CA LYS A 12 5.79 -11.57 -3.56
C LYS A 12 5.43 -10.32 -2.78
N ILE A 13 6.41 -9.44 -2.68
CA ILE A 13 6.24 -8.07 -2.21
C ILE A 13 5.39 -7.25 -3.19
N ASN A 14 4.66 -6.28 -2.67
CA ASN A 14 3.94 -5.29 -3.44
C ASN A 14 4.10 -3.89 -2.83
N MET A 15 4.43 -2.91 -3.66
CA MET A 15 4.65 -1.53 -3.21
C MET A 15 3.41 -0.87 -2.60
N MET A 16 2.20 -1.27 -3.01
CA MET A 16 0.95 -0.62 -2.58
C MET A 16 0.27 -1.36 -1.43
N ALA A 17 0.37 -2.70 -1.40
CA ALA A 17 -0.32 -3.55 -0.44
C ALA A 17 0.62 -4.27 0.54
N LEU A 18 1.91 -4.03 0.49
CA LEU A 18 3.02 -4.71 1.15
C LEU A 18 3.26 -6.11 0.59
N VAL A 19 2.24 -6.95 0.54
CA VAL A 19 2.31 -8.31 -0.02
C VAL A 19 1.36 -8.48 -1.20
N SER A 20 1.66 -9.42 -2.07
CA SER A 20 0.78 -9.89 -3.12
C SER A 20 0.61 -11.39 -2.95
N LEU A 21 -0.49 -11.79 -2.34
CA LEU A 21 -0.88 -13.16 -2.00
C LEU A 21 -2.29 -13.44 -2.54
N CYS A 22 -3.13 -14.19 -1.83
CA CYS A 22 -4.44 -14.64 -2.31
C CYS A 22 -5.41 -13.49 -2.64
N ILE A 23 -5.62 -12.57 -1.69
CA ILE A 23 -6.55 -11.44 -1.88
C ILE A 23 -6.07 -10.56 -3.05
N LYS A 24 -4.78 -10.23 -3.08
CA LYS A 24 -4.22 -9.37 -4.14
C LYS A 24 -4.28 -10.03 -5.52
N ASN A 25 -4.19 -11.36 -5.60
CA ASN A 25 -4.25 -12.09 -6.87
C ASN A 25 -5.62 -12.01 -7.54
N LEU A 26 -6.70 -11.82 -6.77
CA LEU A 26 -8.06 -11.63 -7.29
C LEU A 26 -8.19 -10.41 -8.22
N LEU A 27 -7.24 -9.46 -8.16
CA LEU A 27 -7.19 -8.36 -9.11
C LEU A 27 -7.13 -8.84 -10.57
N GLY A 28 -6.62 -10.03 -10.82
CA GLY A 28 -6.58 -10.66 -12.15
C GLY A 28 -7.96 -10.85 -12.76
N LEU A 29 -9.01 -10.96 -11.95
CA LEU A 29 -10.41 -11.10 -12.38
C LEU A 29 -11.03 -9.77 -12.86
N ALA A 30 -10.46 -8.64 -12.47
CA ALA A 30 -10.91 -7.33 -12.93
C ALA A 30 -10.48 -7.07 -14.38
N SER A 31 -11.32 -6.33 -15.12
CA SER A 31 -11.00 -5.92 -16.49
C SER A 31 -9.68 -5.11 -16.54
N PHE A 32 -9.03 -5.07 -17.70
CA PHE A 32 -7.81 -4.26 -17.87
C PHE A 32 -8.03 -2.78 -17.56
N ARG A 33 -9.23 -2.25 -17.93
CA ARG A 33 -9.62 -0.86 -17.63
C ARG A 33 -9.73 -0.63 -16.13
N ASP A 34 -10.40 -1.53 -15.41
CA ASP A 34 -10.59 -1.40 -13.97
C ASP A 34 -9.28 -1.58 -13.20
N ARG A 35 -8.42 -2.51 -13.63
CA ARG A 35 -7.07 -2.65 -13.06
C ARG A 35 -6.28 -1.36 -13.16
N LYS A 36 -6.31 -0.66 -14.32
CA LYS A 36 -5.68 0.66 -14.46
C LYS A 36 -6.28 1.70 -13.53
N ARG A 37 -7.61 1.74 -13.41
CA ARG A 37 -8.35 2.65 -12.54
C ARG A 37 -7.97 2.44 -11.07
N PHE A 38 -7.94 1.19 -10.60
CA PHE A 38 -7.57 0.86 -9.22
C PHE A 38 -6.11 1.22 -8.88
N HIS A 39 -5.20 1.16 -9.86
CA HIS A 39 -3.82 1.61 -9.65
C HIS A 39 -3.64 3.12 -9.67
N ARG A 40 -4.57 3.89 -10.22
CA ARG A 40 -4.44 5.34 -10.41
C ARG A 40 -5.24 6.18 -9.42
N GLY A 41 -6.47 5.83 -9.11
CA GLY A 41 -7.37 6.71 -8.39
C GLY A 41 -8.09 6.14 -7.19
N VAL A 42 -8.24 4.83 -7.09
CA VAL A 42 -8.90 4.15 -5.96
C VAL A 42 -7.84 3.41 -5.16
N ASP A 43 -7.99 3.37 -3.84
CA ASP A 43 -7.13 2.46 -3.06
C ASP A 43 -7.37 1.03 -3.50
N ILE A 44 -6.34 0.45 -4.10
CA ILE A 44 -6.37 -0.92 -4.57
C ILE A 44 -6.81 -1.90 -3.47
N SER A 45 -6.50 -1.61 -2.20
CA SER A 45 -6.85 -2.48 -1.09
C SER A 45 -8.36 -2.56 -0.89
N TYR A 46 -9.09 -1.44 -0.98
CA TYR A 46 -10.56 -1.46 -0.90
C TYR A 46 -11.19 -2.18 -2.11
N ALA A 47 -10.70 -1.89 -3.31
CA ALA A 47 -11.18 -2.58 -4.52
C ALA A 47 -10.96 -4.10 -4.44
N LEU A 48 -9.83 -4.53 -3.87
CA LEU A 48 -9.54 -5.94 -3.66
C LEU A 48 -10.50 -6.60 -2.67
N ILE A 49 -10.87 -5.89 -1.61
CA ILE A 49 -11.87 -6.39 -0.64
C ILE A 49 -13.25 -6.49 -1.27
N ASP A 50 -13.64 -5.52 -2.10
CA ASP A 50 -14.91 -5.60 -2.82
C ASP A 50 -14.94 -6.78 -3.80
N ILE A 51 -13.84 -7.04 -4.52
CA ILE A 51 -13.71 -8.25 -5.35
C ILE A 51 -13.79 -9.52 -4.48
N ALA A 52 -13.09 -9.54 -3.35
CA ALA A 52 -13.07 -10.69 -2.45
C ALA A 52 -14.43 -11.01 -1.80
N LYS A 53 -15.30 -10.02 -1.64
CA LYS A 53 -16.71 -10.22 -1.23
C LYS A 53 -17.54 -10.94 -2.30
N LEU A 54 -17.27 -10.63 -3.56
CA LEU A 54 -17.99 -11.20 -4.69
C LEU A 54 -17.45 -12.56 -5.09
N VAL A 55 -16.14 -12.77 -4.96
CA VAL A 55 -15.46 -13.98 -5.44
C VAL A 55 -14.75 -14.66 -4.28
N LYS A 56 -15.23 -15.86 -3.93
CA LYS A 56 -14.65 -16.70 -2.88
C LYS A 56 -13.99 -17.91 -3.53
N PRO A 57 -12.64 -17.94 -3.67
CA PRO A 57 -11.95 -19.13 -4.15
C PRO A 57 -12.23 -20.34 -3.26
N SER A 58 -12.46 -21.49 -3.87
CA SER A 58 -12.68 -22.75 -3.17
C SER A 58 -11.38 -23.34 -2.58
N LEU A 59 -10.26 -22.99 -3.21
CA LEU A 59 -8.92 -23.40 -2.77
C LEU A 59 -7.93 -22.29 -3.10
N ASN A 60 -7.03 -22.02 -2.17
CA ASN A 60 -5.93 -21.05 -2.35
C ASN A 60 -4.61 -21.81 -2.14
N ILE A 61 -3.67 -21.67 -3.08
CA ILE A 61 -2.33 -22.25 -2.97
C ILE A 61 -1.31 -21.15 -3.32
N ILE A 62 -0.63 -20.62 -2.32
CA ILE A 62 0.42 -19.62 -2.51
C ILE A 62 1.70 -20.35 -2.95
N ASP A 63 2.19 -20.00 -4.12
CA ASP A 63 3.48 -20.49 -4.62
C ASP A 63 4.63 -19.64 -4.04
N GLY A 64 5.31 -20.19 -3.04
CA GLY A 64 6.53 -19.67 -2.44
C GLY A 64 7.77 -20.47 -2.81
N ILE A 65 7.74 -21.33 -3.84
CA ILE A 65 8.93 -22.07 -4.28
C ILE A 65 10.03 -21.07 -4.66
N GLN A 66 9.70 -20.16 -5.58
CA GLN A 66 10.50 -18.98 -5.90
C GLN A 66 9.65 -17.74 -5.61
N ALA A 67 9.94 -17.06 -4.51
CA ALA A 67 9.27 -15.82 -4.12
C ALA A 67 10.01 -14.59 -4.66
N LEU A 68 9.42 -13.39 -4.48
CA LEU A 68 10.03 -12.13 -4.91
C LEU A 68 10.01 -11.11 -3.78
N GLU A 69 11.15 -10.50 -3.51
CA GLU A 69 11.31 -9.45 -2.50
C GLU A 69 11.81 -8.12 -3.08
N GLY A 70 11.83 -7.06 -2.28
CA GLY A 70 12.32 -5.73 -2.67
C GLY A 70 11.27 -4.85 -3.34
N MET A 71 11.61 -4.14 -4.40
CA MET A 71 10.81 -3.01 -4.89
C MET A 71 9.49 -3.40 -5.56
N SER A 72 9.50 -4.35 -6.50
CA SER A 72 8.30 -4.71 -7.27
C SER A 72 8.51 -5.96 -8.12
N ALA A 73 7.45 -6.37 -8.83
CA ALA A 73 7.50 -7.48 -9.77
C ALA A 73 8.49 -7.27 -10.95
N HIS A 74 8.92 -6.04 -11.21
CA HIS A 74 9.83 -5.71 -12.33
C HIS A 74 11.27 -5.39 -11.87
N SER A 75 11.48 -5.17 -10.57
CA SER A 75 12.75 -4.70 -10.01
C SER A 75 13.06 -5.29 -8.65
N GLY A 76 12.41 -6.38 -8.30
CA GLY A 76 12.71 -7.16 -7.10
C GLY A 76 13.71 -8.26 -7.34
N SER A 77 14.17 -8.87 -6.27
CA SER A 77 15.09 -10.01 -6.28
C SER A 77 14.35 -11.31 -6.02
N ALA A 78 14.69 -12.36 -6.73
CA ALA A 78 14.15 -13.69 -6.51
C ALA A 78 14.66 -14.25 -5.16
N ARG A 79 13.76 -14.92 -4.43
CA ARG A 79 14.08 -15.58 -3.17
C ARG A 79 13.54 -17.00 -3.15
N SER A 80 14.44 -17.97 -3.12
CA SER A 80 14.07 -19.39 -3.03
C SER A 80 13.67 -19.74 -1.61
N LEU A 81 12.43 -20.19 -1.41
CA LEU A 81 11.95 -20.71 -0.11
C LEU A 81 11.59 -22.17 -0.19
N GLY A 82 11.16 -22.67 -1.36
CA GLY A 82 10.76 -24.07 -1.53
C GLY A 82 9.44 -24.42 -0.82
N VAL A 83 8.55 -23.45 -0.57
CA VAL A 83 7.31 -23.66 0.18
C VAL A 83 6.06 -23.46 -0.66
N LEU A 84 5.01 -24.19 -0.31
CA LEU A 84 3.64 -23.97 -0.76
C LEU A 84 2.75 -23.77 0.48
N VAL A 85 1.80 -22.83 0.40
CA VAL A 85 0.82 -22.58 1.46
C VAL A 85 -0.57 -22.81 0.91
N GLY A 86 -1.23 -23.88 1.34
CA GLY A 86 -2.59 -24.25 0.94
C GLY A 86 -3.63 -23.89 2.00
N SER A 87 -4.79 -23.35 1.61
CA SER A 87 -5.93 -23.14 2.51
C SER A 87 -7.24 -23.02 1.73
N LEU A 88 -8.34 -23.45 2.33
CA LEU A 88 -9.68 -23.15 1.85
C LEU A 88 -10.10 -21.71 2.18
N ASP A 89 -9.44 -21.10 3.16
CA ASP A 89 -9.65 -19.71 3.58
C ASP A 89 -8.52 -18.82 3.04
N MET A 90 -8.85 -17.88 2.13
CA MET A 90 -7.85 -16.98 1.55
C MET A 90 -7.26 -15.99 2.56
N VAL A 91 -8.00 -15.63 3.63
CA VAL A 91 -7.52 -14.72 4.67
C VAL A 91 -6.51 -15.43 5.55
N ALA A 92 -6.79 -16.68 5.93
CA ALA A 92 -5.85 -17.51 6.66
C ALA A 92 -4.56 -17.76 5.86
N ALA A 93 -4.68 -18.05 4.56
CA ALA A 93 -3.52 -18.20 3.68
C ALA A 93 -2.67 -16.92 3.62
N ASP A 94 -3.30 -15.74 3.49
CA ASP A 94 -2.59 -14.45 3.44
C ASP A 94 -1.92 -14.12 4.78
N ILE A 95 -2.54 -14.47 5.90
CA ILE A 95 -1.96 -14.32 7.24
C ILE A 95 -0.69 -15.18 7.36
N VAL A 96 -0.79 -16.48 7.05
CA VAL A 96 0.35 -17.41 7.13
C VAL A 96 1.45 -17.02 6.14
N GLY A 97 1.08 -16.71 4.89
CA GLY A 97 2.03 -16.25 3.88
C GLY A 97 2.78 -14.98 4.32
N SER A 98 2.08 -14.03 4.94
CA SER A 98 2.71 -12.82 5.49
C SER A 98 3.68 -13.13 6.63
N GLN A 99 3.35 -14.06 7.51
CA GLN A 99 4.23 -14.51 8.60
C GLN A 99 5.49 -15.20 8.08
N ILE A 100 5.35 -16.06 7.06
CA ILE A 100 6.49 -16.71 6.38
C ILE A 100 7.42 -15.65 5.77
N MET A 101 6.86 -14.59 5.18
CA MET A 101 7.63 -13.46 4.64
C MET A 101 8.23 -12.54 5.73
N GLY A 102 8.01 -12.83 7.01
CA GLY A 102 8.55 -12.06 8.14
C GLY A 102 7.77 -10.78 8.48
N PHE A 103 6.55 -10.62 7.96
CA PHE A 103 5.69 -9.48 8.27
C PHE A 103 4.68 -9.80 9.38
N ASN A 104 4.31 -8.79 10.14
CA ASN A 104 3.11 -8.87 10.96
C ASN A 104 1.88 -8.80 10.02
N PRO A 105 0.99 -9.79 10.01
CA PRO A 105 -0.21 -9.77 9.16
C PRO A 105 -1.08 -8.51 9.35
N LEU A 106 -1.06 -7.92 10.54
CA LEU A 106 -1.81 -6.69 10.84
C LEU A 106 -1.13 -5.41 10.27
N GLU A 107 0.06 -5.51 9.68
CA GLU A 107 0.63 -4.42 8.87
C GLU A 107 0.07 -4.42 7.44
N VAL A 108 -0.51 -5.53 7.00
CA VAL A 108 -1.04 -5.70 5.64
C VAL A 108 -2.47 -5.17 5.59
N ILE A 109 -2.69 -4.10 4.83
CA ILE A 109 -3.99 -3.40 4.78
C ILE A 109 -5.12 -4.34 4.30
N THR A 110 -4.86 -5.16 3.28
CA THR A 110 -5.86 -6.12 2.80
C THR A 110 -6.26 -7.12 3.88
N THR A 111 -5.33 -7.57 4.71
CA THR A 111 -5.63 -8.44 5.86
C THR A 111 -6.47 -7.69 6.91
N GLN A 112 -6.10 -6.45 7.27
CA GLN A 112 -6.89 -5.66 8.23
C GLN A 112 -8.34 -5.47 7.75
N LEU A 113 -8.51 -5.11 6.49
CA LEU A 113 -9.83 -4.89 5.90
C LEU A 113 -10.62 -6.19 5.80
N ALA A 114 -9.98 -7.30 5.41
CA ALA A 114 -10.61 -8.61 5.34
C ALA A 114 -11.10 -9.10 6.72
N LEU A 115 -10.31 -8.92 7.77
CA LEU A 115 -10.70 -9.21 9.15
C LEU A 115 -11.87 -8.33 9.61
N LYS A 116 -11.80 -7.01 9.33
CA LYS A 116 -12.88 -6.07 9.64
C LYS A 116 -14.21 -6.46 8.99
N ASP A 117 -14.15 -6.89 7.73
CA ASP A 117 -15.31 -7.25 6.93
C ASP A 117 -15.68 -8.74 7.03
N LYS A 118 -15.00 -9.50 7.92
CA LYS A 118 -15.26 -10.92 8.23
C LYS A 118 -15.27 -11.81 6.99
N LEU A 119 -14.30 -11.63 6.09
CA LEU A 119 -14.22 -12.38 4.83
C LEU A 119 -13.68 -13.80 4.96
N GLY A 120 -13.14 -14.16 6.12
CA GLY A 120 -12.57 -15.46 6.45
C GLY A 120 -12.35 -15.57 7.95
N VAL A 121 -11.25 -16.21 8.37
CA VAL A 121 -10.89 -16.33 9.78
C VAL A 121 -10.89 -14.98 10.50
N GLU A 122 -11.59 -14.91 11.65
CA GLU A 122 -11.71 -13.67 12.42
C GLU A 122 -10.64 -13.55 13.52
N ASP A 123 -10.07 -14.66 13.98
CA ASP A 123 -9.03 -14.71 15.01
C ASP A 123 -7.80 -15.46 14.48
N LEU A 124 -6.66 -14.79 14.45
CA LEU A 124 -5.38 -15.37 14.00
C LEU A 124 -4.96 -16.59 14.80
N LYS A 125 -5.35 -16.67 16.09
CA LYS A 125 -5.05 -17.79 16.98
C LYS A 125 -5.79 -19.07 16.61
N ARG A 126 -6.83 -18.98 15.81
CA ARG A 126 -7.63 -20.14 15.36
C ARG A 126 -7.10 -20.77 14.08
N ILE A 127 -6.00 -20.25 13.53
CA ILE A 127 -5.36 -20.83 12.35
C ILE A 127 -4.50 -22.01 12.82
N GLU A 128 -4.89 -23.18 12.40
CA GLU A 128 -4.12 -24.41 12.60
C GLU A 128 -3.14 -24.59 11.44
N ILE A 129 -1.87 -24.82 11.75
CA ILE A 129 -0.82 -25.10 10.78
C ILE A 129 -0.59 -26.61 10.72
N VAL A 130 -0.80 -27.15 9.53
CA VAL A 130 -0.53 -28.57 9.25
C VAL A 130 0.63 -28.65 8.25
N GLY A 131 1.64 -29.46 8.58
CA GLY A 131 2.87 -29.60 7.80
C GLY A 131 4.04 -28.89 8.46
N GLU A 132 4.86 -28.19 7.69
CA GLU A 132 6.06 -27.52 8.21
C GLU A 132 5.71 -26.32 9.09
N PRO A 133 6.24 -26.24 10.33
CA PRO A 133 6.05 -25.07 11.19
C PRO A 133 6.55 -23.78 10.53
N ILE A 134 5.82 -22.67 10.79
CA ILE A 134 6.18 -21.36 10.21
C ILE A 134 7.62 -20.97 10.56
N GLU A 135 8.06 -21.24 11.78
CA GLU A 135 9.37 -20.91 12.31
C GLU A 135 10.52 -21.49 11.48
N ASN A 136 10.31 -22.66 10.89
CA ASN A 136 11.32 -23.37 10.09
C ASN A 136 11.47 -22.79 8.69
N VAL A 137 10.41 -22.17 8.15
CA VAL A 137 10.36 -21.63 6.77
C VAL A 137 10.32 -20.12 6.73
N ARG A 138 10.15 -19.46 7.88
CA ARG A 138 10.09 -18.02 7.98
C ARG A 138 11.41 -17.37 7.60
N THR A 139 11.31 -16.32 6.80
CA THR A 139 12.44 -15.45 6.45
C THR A 139 12.00 -14.01 6.43
N VAL A 140 12.95 -13.08 6.57
CA VAL A 140 12.63 -11.65 6.52
C VAL A 140 12.83 -11.18 5.09
N PHE A 141 11.74 -10.82 4.42
CA PHE A 141 11.77 -10.26 3.09
C PHE A 141 12.21 -8.79 3.11
N GLU A 142 12.98 -8.40 2.12
CA GLU A 142 13.30 -7.01 1.89
C GLU A 142 12.02 -6.24 1.60
N ARG A 143 11.79 -5.17 2.37
CA ARG A 143 10.61 -4.30 2.19
C ARG A 143 10.76 -3.45 0.94
N PRO A 144 9.64 -3.11 0.26
CA PRO A 144 9.69 -2.08 -0.75
C PRO A 144 10.09 -0.75 -0.11
N PHE A 145 10.98 -0.01 -0.76
CA PHE A 145 11.50 1.28 -0.26
C PHE A 145 12.20 1.19 1.11
N PRO A 146 13.37 0.53 1.20
CA PRO A 146 14.16 0.46 2.43
C PRO A 146 14.60 1.86 2.90
N ARG A 147 14.65 2.84 1.99
CA ARG A 147 14.78 4.26 2.27
C ARG A 147 13.71 5.02 1.49
N LEU A 148 12.83 5.70 2.23
CA LEU A 148 11.80 6.52 1.63
C LEU A 148 12.41 7.87 1.19
N VAL A 149 12.98 7.89 0.00
CA VAL A 149 13.54 9.08 -0.63
C VAL A 149 12.62 9.52 -1.76
N HIS A 150 12.18 10.77 -1.73
CA HIS A 150 11.35 11.31 -2.80
C HIS A 150 12.21 11.60 -4.05
N PRO A 151 11.71 11.32 -5.28
CA PRO A 151 12.47 11.58 -6.53
C PRO A 151 12.84 13.05 -6.72
N ASN A 152 11.99 13.98 -6.24
CA ASN A 152 12.30 15.41 -6.31
C ASN A 152 13.22 15.80 -5.15
N PRO A 153 14.40 16.38 -5.41
CA PRO A 153 15.38 16.73 -4.38
C PRO A 153 14.91 17.83 -3.42
N ASN A 154 13.90 18.62 -3.81
CA ASN A 154 13.30 19.66 -2.96
C ASN A 154 12.24 19.10 -1.99
N VAL A 155 12.00 17.80 -1.99
CA VAL A 155 11.04 17.13 -1.12
C VAL A 155 11.77 16.17 -0.19
N GLU A 156 11.69 16.45 1.10
CA GLU A 156 12.19 15.54 2.13
C GLU A 156 11.04 14.77 2.76
N VAL A 157 11.11 13.47 2.74
CA VAL A 157 10.18 12.61 3.48
C VAL A 157 10.72 12.45 4.91
N ILE A 158 9.90 12.83 5.88
CA ILE A 158 10.17 12.73 7.33
C ILE A 158 9.36 11.53 7.85
N PRO A 159 9.92 10.32 7.80
CA PRO A 159 9.19 9.12 8.08
C PRO A 159 9.15 8.77 9.56
N GLY A 160 8.03 8.20 9.99
CA GLY A 160 7.91 7.46 11.25
C GLY A 160 7.66 5.98 10.97
N GLY A 161 6.91 5.29 11.82
CA GLY A 161 6.36 3.97 11.52
C GLY A 161 5.29 4.09 10.44
N ILE A 162 5.64 3.80 9.19
CA ILE A 162 4.78 3.94 8.01
C ILE A 162 4.20 2.60 7.63
N CYS A 163 2.89 2.55 7.38
CA CYS A 163 2.28 1.40 6.74
C CYS A 163 2.39 1.47 5.20
N PRO A 164 2.32 0.34 4.51
CA PRO A 164 2.48 0.27 3.05
C PRO A 164 1.48 1.12 2.27
N GLY A 165 0.27 1.34 2.82
CA GLY A 165 -0.77 2.15 2.18
C GLY A 165 -0.34 3.58 1.89
N CYS A 166 0.51 4.17 2.72
CA CYS A 166 1.05 5.52 2.52
C CYS A 166 2.37 5.53 1.73
N THR A 167 3.20 4.48 1.87
CA THR A 167 4.55 4.44 1.28
C THR A 167 4.55 4.65 -0.24
N GLY A 168 3.74 3.87 -0.96
CA GLY A 168 3.69 3.96 -2.43
C GLY A 168 3.03 5.24 -2.95
N ARG A 169 2.28 5.94 -2.10
CA ARG A 169 1.60 7.19 -2.48
C ARG A 169 2.48 8.41 -2.31
N VAL A 170 3.23 8.49 -1.21
CA VAL A 170 4.10 9.64 -0.95
C VAL A 170 5.13 9.84 -2.04
N LEU A 171 5.62 8.77 -2.65
CA LEU A 171 6.60 8.83 -3.74
C LEU A 171 6.00 9.28 -5.08
N LYS A 172 4.67 9.25 -5.19
CA LYS A 172 3.93 9.69 -6.38
C LYS A 172 3.40 11.14 -6.26
N ILE A 173 3.87 11.91 -5.29
CA ILE A 173 3.52 13.33 -5.14
C ILE A 173 4.46 14.15 -6.04
N PRO A 174 4.23 14.39 -7.31
CA PRO A 174 5.21 15.14 -8.08
C PRO A 174 4.73 16.41 -8.71
N PRO A 175 3.55 16.58 -9.28
CA PRO A 175 3.36 17.74 -10.17
C PRO A 175 3.09 19.06 -9.46
N TYR A 176 2.83 19.05 -8.14
CA TYR A 176 2.38 20.25 -7.41
C TYR A 176 3.47 20.95 -6.60
N ILE A 177 4.70 20.51 -6.75
CA ILE A 177 5.85 21.09 -6.08
C ILE A 177 6.31 22.29 -6.88
N LYS A 178 6.10 23.47 -6.33
CA LYS A 178 6.54 24.72 -6.96
C LYS A 178 8.06 24.76 -7.01
N PRO A 179 8.65 25.13 -8.17
CA PRO A 179 10.10 25.30 -8.27
C PRO A 179 10.63 26.29 -7.21
N GLY A 180 11.81 25.97 -6.65
CA GLY A 180 12.47 26.84 -5.67
C GLY A 180 11.95 26.73 -4.24
N LYS A 181 10.86 25.99 -3.97
CA LYS A 181 10.37 25.73 -2.61
C LYS A 181 10.84 24.39 -2.08
N ARG A 182 11.10 24.33 -0.77
CA ARG A 182 11.42 23.09 -0.04
C ARG A 182 10.20 22.58 0.70
N TYR A 183 9.92 21.30 0.51
CA TYR A 183 8.80 20.60 1.11
C TYR A 183 9.27 19.52 2.07
N GLY A 184 8.64 19.46 3.26
CA GLY A 184 8.73 18.32 4.15
C GLY A 184 7.45 17.49 4.13
N ILE A 185 7.54 16.18 4.10
CA ILE A 185 6.37 15.29 4.18
C ILE A 185 6.46 14.49 5.46
N ILE A 186 5.64 14.84 6.44
CA ILE A 186 5.47 14.11 7.70
C ILE A 186 4.55 12.91 7.45
N ILE A 187 5.04 11.69 7.64
CA ILE A 187 4.29 10.48 7.34
C ILE A 187 4.56 9.35 8.35
N GLY A 188 3.50 8.67 8.77
CA GLY A 188 3.58 7.60 9.74
C GLY A 188 3.46 8.06 11.19
N LYS A 189 3.80 7.19 12.14
CA LYS A 189 3.72 7.42 13.60
C LYS A 189 5.11 7.55 14.22
N ARG A 190 5.25 8.33 15.29
CA ARG A 190 6.51 8.52 16.02
C ARG A 190 7.62 9.11 15.15
N VAL A 191 7.28 10.14 14.42
CA VAL A 191 8.20 10.87 13.56
C VAL A 191 9.24 11.65 14.38
N SER A 192 10.51 11.61 13.96
CA SER A 192 11.57 12.45 14.49
C SER A 192 11.81 13.61 13.54
N TYR A 193 11.49 14.82 13.94
CA TYR A 193 11.69 16.01 13.12
C TYR A 193 13.15 16.45 13.14
N PRO A 194 13.78 16.67 11.98
CA PRO A 194 15.16 17.19 11.91
C PRO A 194 15.24 18.61 12.47
N ARG A 195 16.16 18.86 13.39
CA ARG A 195 16.28 20.15 14.11
C ARG A 195 16.71 21.34 13.25
N HIS A 196 17.31 21.11 12.10
CA HIS A 196 18.02 22.12 11.29
C HIS A 196 17.54 22.27 9.87
N GLN A 197 16.35 21.78 9.56
CA GLN A 197 15.83 21.89 8.19
C GLN A 197 14.70 22.91 8.14
N GLU A 198 14.87 23.92 7.29
CA GLU A 198 13.83 24.88 6.97
C GLU A 198 13.03 24.37 5.77
N PHE A 199 11.72 24.28 5.96
CA PHE A 199 10.76 23.97 4.89
C PHE A 199 9.87 25.18 4.66
N ASP A 200 9.51 25.40 3.40
CA ASP A 200 8.48 26.39 3.05
C ASP A 200 7.10 25.84 3.39
N GLU A 201 6.89 24.53 3.14
CA GLU A 201 5.65 23.82 3.44
C GLU A 201 5.93 22.45 4.07
N LEU A 202 5.09 22.07 5.04
CA LEU A 202 5.10 20.75 5.69
C LEU A 202 3.78 20.06 5.44
N TRP A 203 3.81 18.98 4.70
CA TRP A 203 2.62 18.18 4.43
C TRP A 203 2.50 17.06 5.46
N CYS A 204 1.43 17.12 6.24
CA CYS A 204 1.05 16.06 7.19
C CYS A 204 0.23 15.00 6.44
N PHE A 205 0.91 13.94 5.99
CA PHE A 205 0.36 12.99 5.04
C PHE A 205 -0.32 11.80 5.73
N GLY A 206 -1.62 11.66 5.50
CA GLY A 206 -2.48 10.67 6.14
C GLY A 206 -2.83 11.03 7.60
N ASP A 207 -3.80 10.34 8.17
CA ASP A 207 -4.29 10.63 9.53
C ASP A 207 -3.18 10.50 10.57
N CYS A 208 -2.27 9.51 10.41
CA CYS A 208 -1.10 9.38 11.29
C CYS A 208 -0.15 10.59 11.17
N GLY A 209 0.13 11.06 9.94
CA GLY A 209 0.97 12.24 9.72
C GLY A 209 0.34 13.51 10.26
N ILE A 210 -0.99 13.63 10.22
CA ILE A 210 -1.73 14.76 10.81
C ILE A 210 -1.57 14.77 12.34
N GLU A 211 -1.71 13.63 13.01
CA GLU A 211 -1.53 13.53 14.46
C GLU A 211 -0.07 13.86 14.86
N GLU A 212 0.89 13.37 14.09
CA GLU A 212 2.31 13.74 14.32
C GLU A 212 2.58 15.22 14.07
N GLY A 213 1.98 15.81 13.03
CA GLY A 213 2.04 17.24 12.77
C GLY A 213 1.49 18.07 13.95
N LYS A 214 0.35 17.68 14.53
CA LYS A 214 -0.19 18.30 15.74
C LYS A 214 0.79 18.19 16.93
N ARG A 215 1.41 17.02 17.11
CA ARG A 215 2.40 16.79 18.16
C ARG A 215 3.63 17.69 17.96
N LEU A 216 4.13 17.79 16.74
CA LEU A 216 5.27 18.63 16.40
C LEU A 216 4.94 20.12 16.54
N ALA A 217 3.74 20.57 16.14
CA ALA A 217 3.31 21.96 16.28
C ALA A 217 3.19 22.40 17.75
N LYS A 218 2.87 21.49 18.67
CA LYS A 218 2.92 21.78 20.12
C LYS A 218 4.34 22.07 20.61
N ARG A 219 5.32 21.34 20.07
CA ARG A 219 6.74 21.49 20.45
C ARG A 219 7.43 22.61 19.67
N PHE A 220 7.02 22.87 18.44
CA PHE A 220 7.58 23.84 17.50
C PHE A 220 6.44 24.68 16.90
N PRO A 221 5.93 25.70 17.62
CA PRO A 221 4.74 26.47 17.19
C PRO A 221 4.87 27.13 15.82
N HIS A 222 6.08 27.55 15.41
CA HIS A 222 6.37 28.16 14.12
C HIS A 222 6.09 27.25 12.90
N LEU A 223 6.01 25.93 13.12
CA LEU A 223 5.70 24.99 12.06
C LEU A 223 4.20 24.96 11.70
N LYS A 224 3.32 25.39 12.62
CA LYS A 224 1.86 25.27 12.48
C LYS A 224 1.34 25.94 11.22
N GLU A 225 1.84 27.13 10.89
CA GLU A 225 1.43 27.92 9.74
C GLU A 225 1.90 27.31 8.39
N LYS A 226 2.97 26.51 8.44
CA LYS A 226 3.54 25.83 7.28
C LYS A 226 2.87 24.47 6.97
N MET A 227 1.95 24.00 7.84
CA MET A 227 1.38 22.66 7.77
C MET A 227 0.15 22.58 6.88
N THR A 228 0.24 21.74 5.87
CA THR A 228 -0.89 21.31 5.04
C THR A 228 -1.30 19.89 5.43
N LYS A 229 -2.60 19.67 5.63
CA LYS A 229 -3.16 18.38 6.07
C LYS A 229 -3.69 17.60 4.88
N VAL A 230 -3.13 16.43 4.63
CA VAL A 230 -3.61 15.47 3.62
C VAL A 230 -4.33 14.34 4.34
N LYS A 231 -5.66 14.43 4.45
CA LYS A 231 -6.51 13.52 5.23
C LYS A 231 -6.66 12.14 4.58
N GLY A 232 -6.90 11.15 5.41
CA GLY A 232 -7.26 9.78 5.02
C GLY A 232 -6.29 8.72 5.54
N CYS A 233 -6.74 7.47 5.61
CA CYS A 233 -5.92 6.34 6.03
C CYS A 233 -6.12 5.14 5.10
N PRO A 234 -5.35 5.08 3.99
CA PRO A 234 -4.43 6.07 3.44
C PRO A 234 -5.16 7.26 2.79
N PRO A 235 -4.51 8.39 2.54
CA PRO A 235 -5.14 9.59 1.96
C PRO A 235 -5.50 9.36 0.49
N LEU A 236 -6.78 9.13 0.22
CA LEU A 236 -7.33 8.82 -1.11
C LEU A 236 -7.81 10.08 -1.85
N ASP A 237 -8.53 10.95 -1.14
CA ASP A 237 -9.25 12.07 -1.74
C ASP A 237 -8.34 13.09 -2.42
N TRP A 238 -7.12 13.23 -1.90
CA TRP A 238 -6.16 14.16 -2.46
C TRP A 238 -5.73 13.77 -3.88
N TRP A 239 -5.55 12.47 -4.09
CA TRP A 239 -5.12 11.90 -5.38
C TRP A 239 -6.26 11.86 -6.40
N ALA A 240 -7.48 11.52 -5.94
CA ALA A 240 -8.65 11.44 -6.81
C ALA A 240 -9.08 12.82 -7.34
N LYS A 241 -9.05 13.85 -6.49
CA LYS A 241 -9.36 15.24 -6.92
C LYS A 241 -8.40 15.75 -7.98
N GLN A 242 -7.11 15.47 -7.84
CA GLN A 242 -6.11 15.96 -8.77
C GLN A 242 -6.15 15.23 -10.12
N THR A 243 -6.36 13.90 -10.11
CA THR A 243 -6.54 13.15 -11.36
C THR A 243 -7.78 13.60 -12.10
N LEU A 244 -8.87 13.94 -11.38
CA LEU A 244 -10.10 14.45 -11.98
C LEU A 244 -9.91 15.85 -12.56
N GLU A 245 -9.20 16.74 -11.87
CA GLU A 245 -8.90 18.08 -12.36
C GLU A 245 -7.96 18.08 -13.58
N GLU A 246 -7.01 17.13 -13.65
CA GLU A 246 -6.16 16.93 -14.83
C GLU A 246 -6.95 16.36 -16.01
N GLU A 247 -7.80 15.36 -15.77
CA GLU A 247 -8.67 14.79 -16.81
C GLU A 247 -9.67 15.83 -17.34
N LEU A 248 -10.22 16.69 -16.48
CA LEU A 248 -11.10 17.80 -16.89
C LEU A 248 -10.35 18.85 -17.72
N LYS A 249 -9.16 19.25 -17.31
CA LYS A 249 -8.32 20.18 -18.09
C LYS A 249 -7.91 19.63 -19.45
N ASP A 250 -7.62 18.33 -19.52
CA ASP A 250 -7.30 17.66 -20.78
C ASP A 250 -8.52 17.56 -21.69
N LEU A 251 -9.71 17.34 -21.14
CA LEU A 251 -10.99 17.33 -21.88
C LEU A 251 -11.34 18.74 -22.40
N GLU A 252 -11.16 19.78 -21.59
CA GLU A 252 -11.37 21.17 -22.00
C GLU A 252 -10.42 21.58 -23.13
N LYS A 253 -9.14 21.17 -23.05
CA LYS A 253 -8.15 21.45 -24.09
C LYS A 253 -8.48 20.76 -25.42
N ARG A 254 -8.89 19.47 -25.35
CA ARG A 254 -9.35 18.72 -26.54
C ARG A 254 -10.63 19.26 -27.15
N SER A 255 -11.52 19.80 -26.32
CA SER A 255 -12.75 20.45 -26.76
C SER A 255 -12.44 21.79 -27.48
N ALA A 256 -11.47 22.55 -26.99
CA ALA A 256 -11.03 23.80 -27.64
C ALA A 256 -10.33 23.55 -28.99
N ASP A 257 -9.54 22.45 -29.07
CA ASP A 257 -8.84 22.04 -30.31
C ASP A 257 -9.80 21.52 -31.41
N LEU A 258 -11.01 21.09 -31.03
CA LEU A 258 -12.06 20.59 -31.96
C LEU A 258 -12.97 21.72 -32.48
N THR A 259 -12.89 22.92 -31.89
CA THR A 259 -13.69 24.09 -32.24
C THR A 259 -12.86 25.19 -32.94
N SER A 260 -11.58 24.98 -33.14
CA SER A 260 -10.65 25.79 -33.90
C SER A 260 -10.36 25.15 -35.26
#